data_f69f166a83bbacfcbecb97dc3fd07859
#
_entry.id   f69f166a83bbacfcbecb97dc3fd07859
#
_cell.length_a   1.000
_cell.length_b   1.000
_cell.length_c   1.000
_cell.angle_alpha   90.00
_cell.angle_beta   90.00
_cell.angle_gamma   90.00
#
_symmetry.space_group_name_H-M   'P 1'
#
loop_
_entity.id
_entity.type
_entity.pdbx_description
1 polymer ?
#
loop_
_entity_poly.entity_id
_entity_poly.type
_entity_poly.pdbx_seq_one_letter_code
_entity_poly.pdbx_strand_id
1 'polypeptide(L)'
;MENLVFIKLGGSLITDKRQRYHARLETIQRLAAEIARARAADPSLRIVLGHGSGSFGHVAARESGYDPHIGHASPLALAEVAAAASALNHIVRRTLLDAGVPALSLPPSASGRLQAGQLVDMALDSFPDLLALGIVPLVYGDVALHADGSGGGIASTEMVFRLLAGSLRPQRLLLLGIVEGVFERPPTEPDPRPPLLREITPRNWEAVRAGLGGSHGTDVTGGMVAKVADTLALVQAVPGLRARIVSGEEPGLLEQLLLNPALVAGTLLYA
;
A
#
# COMPACT_ATOMS: atom_id res chain seq x y z
N MET A 1 -5.78 -20.02 -0.50
CA MET A 1 -7.13 -19.41 -0.39
C MET A 1 -7.49 -18.88 -1.77
N GLU A 2 -8.59 -19.34 -2.33
CA GLU A 2 -9.02 -18.88 -3.65
C GLU A 2 -9.57 -17.46 -3.60
N ASN A 3 -9.40 -16.69 -4.70
CA ASN A 3 -9.86 -15.31 -4.90
C ASN A 3 -9.39 -14.30 -3.83
N LEU A 4 -8.14 -14.44 -3.35
CA LEU A 4 -7.55 -13.50 -2.41
C LEU A 4 -6.87 -12.33 -3.15
N VAL A 5 -7.29 -11.11 -2.81
CA VAL A 5 -6.77 -9.87 -3.38
C VAL A 5 -6.19 -9.00 -2.28
N PHE A 6 -4.96 -8.54 -2.47
CA PHE A 6 -4.38 -7.48 -1.65
C PHE A 6 -4.64 -6.14 -2.32
N ILE A 7 -5.10 -5.16 -1.56
CA ILE A 7 -5.37 -3.80 -2.05
C ILE A 7 -4.56 -2.82 -1.22
N LYS A 8 -3.74 -1.99 -1.86
CA LYS A 8 -3.06 -0.87 -1.19
C LYS A 8 -3.64 0.46 -1.63
N LEU A 9 -4.17 1.22 -0.69
CA LEU A 9 -4.51 2.62 -0.88
C LEU A 9 -3.27 3.47 -0.61
N GLY A 10 -2.75 4.12 -1.65
CA GLY A 10 -1.59 4.99 -1.53
C GLY A 10 -1.84 6.17 -0.59
N GLY A 11 -0.86 6.52 0.25
CA GLY A 11 -1.00 7.64 1.19
C GLY A 11 -1.39 8.96 0.50
N SER A 12 -0.82 9.26 -0.68
CA SER A 12 -1.19 10.45 -1.46
C SER A 12 -2.58 10.37 -2.10
N LEU A 13 -3.16 9.17 -2.23
CA LEU A 13 -4.53 8.98 -2.72
C LEU A 13 -5.55 9.37 -1.64
N ILE A 14 -5.29 8.97 -0.41
CA ILE A 14 -6.24 9.10 0.71
C ILE A 14 -5.95 10.28 1.64
N THR A 15 -4.85 11.02 1.41
CA THR A 15 -4.52 12.25 2.16
C THR A 15 -4.08 13.37 1.22
N ASP A 16 -4.31 14.64 1.62
CA ASP A 16 -3.72 15.79 0.96
C ASP A 16 -2.35 16.10 1.59
N LYS A 17 -1.27 15.90 0.82
CA LYS A 17 0.10 16.17 1.29
C LYS A 17 0.40 17.65 1.54
N ARG A 18 -0.43 18.56 1.03
CA ARG A 18 -0.29 20.03 1.24
C ARG A 18 -0.87 20.47 2.57
N GLN A 19 -1.69 19.62 3.20
CA GLN A 19 -2.36 19.90 4.45
C GLN A 19 -1.92 18.91 5.55
N ARG A 20 -1.73 19.45 6.76
CA ARG A 20 -1.37 18.62 7.93
C ARG A 20 -2.55 17.75 8.34
N TYR A 21 -2.28 16.45 8.54
CA TYR A 21 -3.28 15.50 9.04
C TYR A 21 -4.63 15.55 8.31
N HIS A 22 -4.59 15.76 7.00
CA HIS A 22 -5.81 15.93 6.21
C HIS A 22 -6.12 14.67 5.39
N ALA A 23 -7.18 13.94 5.81
CA ALA A 23 -7.70 12.80 5.08
C ALA A 23 -8.64 13.26 3.96
N ARG A 24 -8.49 12.67 2.77
CA ARG A 24 -9.40 12.87 1.63
C ARG A 24 -10.64 11.99 1.80
N LEU A 25 -11.53 12.41 2.70
CA LEU A 25 -12.65 11.60 3.16
C LEU A 25 -13.57 11.13 2.01
N GLU A 26 -13.89 12.00 1.06
CA GLU A 26 -14.71 11.64 -0.11
C GLU A 26 -14.08 10.52 -0.95
N THR A 27 -12.75 10.57 -1.14
CA THR A 27 -12.02 9.51 -1.84
C THR A 27 -12.08 8.19 -1.06
N ILE A 28 -11.90 8.23 0.27
CA ILE A 28 -11.96 7.03 1.11
C ILE A 28 -13.38 6.45 1.10
N GLN A 29 -14.43 7.29 1.20
CA GLN A 29 -15.83 6.88 1.15
C GLN A 29 -16.18 6.21 -0.18
N ARG A 30 -15.76 6.79 -1.31
CA ARG A 30 -15.98 6.23 -2.63
C ARG A 30 -15.31 4.85 -2.76
N LEU A 31 -14.04 4.73 -2.39
CA LEU A 31 -13.31 3.46 -2.45
C LEU A 31 -13.91 2.40 -1.52
N ALA A 32 -14.36 2.78 -0.33
CA ALA A 32 -15.05 1.88 0.59
C ALA A 32 -16.37 1.37 -0.01
N ALA A 33 -17.15 2.24 -0.65
CA ALA A 33 -18.39 1.87 -1.34
C ALA A 33 -18.13 0.93 -2.54
N GLU A 34 -17.05 1.16 -3.30
CA GLU A 34 -16.65 0.27 -4.40
C GLU A 34 -16.27 -1.13 -3.88
N ILE A 35 -15.52 -1.22 -2.76
CA ILE A 35 -15.21 -2.49 -2.10
C ILE A 35 -16.50 -3.18 -1.61
N ALA A 36 -17.43 -2.43 -1.03
CA ALA A 36 -18.69 -2.97 -0.54
C ALA A 36 -19.51 -3.59 -1.69
N ARG A 37 -19.64 -2.88 -2.82
CA ARG A 37 -20.36 -3.38 -3.99
C ARG A 37 -19.70 -4.60 -4.62
N ALA A 38 -18.39 -4.58 -4.76
CA ALA A 38 -17.66 -5.73 -5.29
C ALA A 38 -17.85 -6.99 -4.42
N ARG A 39 -17.81 -6.86 -3.09
CA ARG A 39 -18.05 -7.97 -2.15
C ARG A 39 -19.50 -8.45 -2.15
N ALA A 40 -20.45 -7.56 -2.36
CA ALA A 40 -21.85 -7.93 -2.50
C ALA A 40 -22.11 -8.70 -3.81
N ALA A 41 -21.43 -8.32 -4.90
CA ALA A 41 -21.53 -8.98 -6.19
C ALA A 41 -20.77 -10.33 -6.23
N ASP A 42 -19.65 -10.44 -5.53
CA ASP A 42 -18.87 -11.67 -5.40
C ASP A 42 -18.59 -12.00 -3.93
N PRO A 43 -19.44 -12.79 -3.26
CA PRO A 43 -19.23 -13.22 -1.88
C PRO A 43 -18.00 -14.10 -1.64
N SER A 44 -17.39 -14.66 -2.70
CA SER A 44 -16.15 -15.45 -2.61
C SER A 44 -14.91 -14.56 -2.48
N LEU A 45 -15.01 -13.28 -2.82
CA LEU A 45 -13.90 -12.32 -2.80
C LEU A 45 -13.35 -12.14 -1.38
N ARG A 46 -12.07 -12.43 -1.22
CA ARG A 46 -11.31 -12.22 0.02
C ARG A 46 -10.34 -11.07 -0.17
N ILE A 47 -10.31 -10.15 0.77
CA ILE A 47 -9.53 -8.92 0.66
C ILE A 47 -8.66 -8.74 1.90
N VAL A 48 -7.37 -8.48 1.70
CA VAL A 48 -6.51 -7.80 2.68
C VAL A 48 -6.34 -6.37 2.20
N LEU A 49 -6.75 -5.42 3.00
CA LEU A 49 -6.63 -4.00 2.69
C LEU A 49 -5.45 -3.39 3.43
N GLY A 50 -4.66 -2.59 2.74
CA GLY A 50 -3.58 -1.82 3.33
C GLY A 50 -3.63 -0.36 2.90
N HIS A 51 -3.08 0.54 3.70
CA HIS A 51 -2.93 1.93 3.30
C HIS A 51 -1.62 2.55 3.79
N GLY A 52 -1.09 3.51 3.03
CA GLY A 52 0.03 4.33 3.48
C GLY A 52 -0.40 5.37 4.51
N SER A 53 0.53 5.84 5.33
CA SER A 53 0.26 6.86 6.35
C SER A 53 0.09 8.29 5.79
N GLY A 54 0.46 8.52 4.53
CA GLY A 54 0.24 9.79 3.83
C GLY A 54 0.77 11.01 4.57
N SER A 55 0.00 12.11 4.58
CA SER A 55 0.37 13.35 5.30
C SER A 55 0.46 13.15 6.81
N PHE A 56 -0.25 12.19 7.40
CA PHE A 56 -0.21 11.91 8.83
C PHE A 56 1.17 11.43 9.28
N GLY A 57 1.68 10.35 8.70
CA GLY A 57 2.99 9.82 9.06
C GLY A 57 4.14 10.74 8.69
N HIS A 58 4.11 11.38 7.49
CA HIS A 58 5.18 12.29 7.07
C HIS A 58 5.26 13.55 7.94
N VAL A 59 4.12 14.12 8.35
CA VAL A 59 4.10 15.28 9.23
C VAL A 59 4.59 14.91 10.62
N ALA A 60 4.07 13.81 11.20
CA ALA A 60 4.48 13.35 12.52
C ALA A 60 5.98 13.02 12.56
N ALA A 61 6.51 12.30 11.58
CA ALA A 61 7.95 11.99 11.52
C ALA A 61 8.82 13.26 11.50
N ARG A 62 8.45 14.25 10.69
CA ARG A 62 9.20 15.51 10.62
C ARG A 62 9.11 16.33 11.91
N GLU A 63 7.93 16.39 12.54
CA GLU A 63 7.70 17.21 13.75
C GLU A 63 8.29 16.59 15.01
N SER A 64 8.28 15.26 15.09
CA SER A 64 8.90 14.54 16.21
C SER A 64 10.42 14.42 16.10
N GLY A 65 11.01 14.89 14.99
CA GLY A 65 12.44 14.73 14.73
C GLY A 65 12.85 13.28 14.42
N TYR A 66 11.91 12.46 13.95
CA TYR A 66 12.24 11.12 13.48
C TYR A 66 13.11 11.20 12.22
N ASP A 67 14.32 10.66 12.30
CA ASP A 67 15.22 10.52 11.16
C ASP A 67 15.37 9.04 10.78
N PRO A 68 14.84 8.62 9.62
CA PRO A 68 14.95 7.24 9.17
C PRO A 68 16.38 6.78 8.89
N HIS A 69 17.33 7.71 8.71
CA HIS A 69 18.75 7.40 8.43
C HIS A 69 19.55 7.13 9.70
N ILE A 70 19.12 7.65 10.85
CA ILE A 70 19.80 7.47 12.14
C ILE A 70 19.48 6.10 12.76
N GLY A 71 18.40 5.45 12.33
CA GLY A 71 18.01 4.12 12.80
C GLY A 71 17.50 4.05 14.24
N HIS A 72 17.55 5.17 14.99
CA HIS A 72 17.10 5.26 16.38
C HIS A 72 16.21 6.48 16.55
N ALA A 73 14.90 6.28 16.57
CA ALA A 73 13.97 7.32 17.00
C ALA A 73 13.95 7.39 18.54
N SER A 74 13.75 8.61 19.08
CA SER A 74 13.40 8.70 20.51
C SER A 74 12.08 7.93 20.75
N PRO A 75 11.89 7.35 21.95
CA PRO A 75 10.63 6.64 22.26
C PRO A 75 9.39 7.51 22.03
N LEU A 76 9.47 8.81 22.31
CA LEU A 76 8.37 9.76 22.08
C LEU A 76 8.12 9.95 20.58
N ALA A 77 9.16 10.16 19.78
CA ALA A 77 9.02 10.31 18.33
C ALA A 77 8.39 9.08 17.68
N LEU A 78 8.81 7.88 18.09
CA LEU A 78 8.24 6.63 17.62
C LEU A 78 6.74 6.53 17.97
N ALA A 79 6.39 6.87 19.22
CA ALA A 79 4.99 6.84 19.68
C ALA A 79 4.11 7.86 18.95
N GLU A 80 4.61 9.07 18.67
CA GLU A 80 3.88 10.10 17.92
C GLU A 80 3.64 9.70 16.45
N VAL A 81 4.62 9.08 15.80
CA VAL A 81 4.45 8.55 14.45
C VAL A 81 3.40 7.44 14.43
N ALA A 82 3.44 6.51 15.38
CA ALA A 82 2.44 5.46 15.52
C ALA A 82 1.03 6.03 15.77
N ALA A 83 0.91 7.01 16.66
CA ALA A 83 -0.36 7.67 16.96
C ALA A 83 -0.96 8.35 15.72
N ALA A 84 -0.15 9.07 14.95
CA ALA A 84 -0.59 9.71 13.71
C ALA A 84 -1.03 8.69 12.65
N ALA A 85 -0.28 7.61 12.46
CA ALA A 85 -0.65 6.52 11.55
C ALA A 85 -1.96 5.85 11.98
N SER A 86 -2.12 5.60 13.28
CA SER A 86 -3.35 5.04 13.87
C SER A 86 -4.55 5.96 13.71
N ALA A 87 -4.38 7.28 13.81
CA ALA A 87 -5.46 8.25 13.58
C ALA A 87 -6.01 8.16 12.15
N LEU A 88 -5.15 8.10 11.13
CA LEU A 88 -5.60 7.88 9.75
C LEU A 88 -6.26 6.50 9.59
N ASN A 89 -5.67 5.46 10.17
CA ASN A 89 -6.25 4.11 10.13
C ASN A 89 -7.66 4.08 10.74
N HIS A 90 -7.88 4.81 11.84
CA HIS A 90 -9.21 4.93 12.45
C HIS A 90 -10.23 5.52 11.46
N ILE A 91 -9.86 6.57 10.71
CA ILE A 91 -10.72 7.18 9.69
C ILE A 91 -11.05 6.15 8.60
N VAL A 92 -10.02 5.49 8.03
CA VAL A 92 -10.22 4.49 6.97
C VAL A 92 -11.10 3.35 7.45
N ARG A 93 -10.82 2.77 8.63
CA ARG A 93 -11.61 1.70 9.20
C ARG A 93 -13.05 2.11 9.46
N ARG A 94 -13.28 3.30 10.04
CA ARG A 94 -14.65 3.79 10.30
C ARG A 94 -15.43 3.93 8.99
N THR A 95 -14.82 4.51 7.97
CA THR A 95 -15.44 4.66 6.65
C THR A 95 -15.78 3.32 5.99
N LEU A 96 -14.93 2.29 6.15
CA LEU A 96 -15.23 0.93 5.68
C LEU A 96 -16.46 0.34 6.41
N LEU A 97 -16.51 0.49 7.73
CA LEU A 97 -17.64 0.02 8.53
C LEU A 97 -18.94 0.74 8.15
N ASP A 98 -18.90 2.06 7.92
CA ASP A 98 -20.04 2.85 7.50
C ASP A 98 -20.56 2.43 6.10
N ALA A 99 -19.66 1.94 5.23
CA ALA A 99 -20.01 1.35 3.94
C ALA A 99 -20.47 -0.13 4.03
N GLY A 100 -20.57 -0.71 5.21
CA GLY A 100 -20.96 -2.11 5.42
C GLY A 100 -19.84 -3.13 5.19
N VAL A 101 -18.56 -2.69 5.12
CA VAL A 101 -17.41 -3.57 5.00
C VAL A 101 -16.85 -3.86 6.39
N PRO A 102 -16.99 -5.09 6.92
CA PRO A 102 -16.41 -5.45 8.22
C PRO A 102 -14.88 -5.45 8.11
N ALA A 103 -14.23 -4.51 8.75
CA ALA A 103 -12.79 -4.35 8.76
C ALA A 103 -12.22 -4.33 10.17
N LEU A 104 -11.09 -5.03 10.37
CA LEU A 104 -10.39 -5.11 11.65
C LEU A 104 -8.90 -4.76 11.44
N SER A 105 -8.42 -3.78 12.20
CA SER A 105 -7.04 -3.30 12.09
C SER A 105 -6.07 -4.24 12.78
N LEU A 106 -4.97 -4.55 12.09
CA LEU A 106 -3.85 -5.34 12.57
C LEU A 106 -2.56 -4.52 12.42
N PRO A 107 -2.25 -3.66 13.43
CA PRO A 107 -1.13 -2.73 13.34
C PRO A 107 0.22 -3.45 13.45
N PRO A 108 1.21 -3.12 12.59
CA PRO A 108 2.58 -3.60 12.73
C PRO A 108 3.20 -3.32 14.11
N SER A 109 2.87 -2.18 14.72
CA SER A 109 3.37 -1.81 16.06
C SER A 109 3.01 -2.79 17.17
N ALA A 110 1.95 -3.59 17.00
CA ALA A 110 1.53 -4.55 18.02
C ALA A 110 2.43 -5.79 18.12
N SER A 111 3.03 -6.23 17.00
CA SER A 111 3.78 -7.49 16.96
C SER A 111 4.95 -7.51 15.98
N GLY A 112 5.09 -6.49 15.14
CA GLY A 112 6.11 -6.42 14.09
C GLY A 112 7.52 -6.34 14.64
N ARG A 113 8.46 -6.98 13.92
CA ARG A 113 9.90 -6.91 14.21
C ARG A 113 10.67 -6.51 12.96
N LEU A 114 11.50 -5.49 13.11
CA LEU A 114 12.40 -4.98 12.09
C LEU A 114 13.80 -5.54 12.29
N GLN A 115 14.44 -5.94 11.20
CA GLN A 115 15.87 -6.29 11.16
C GLN A 115 16.47 -5.71 9.87
N ALA A 116 17.57 -5.00 9.99
CA ALA A 116 18.23 -4.33 8.86
C ALA A 116 17.26 -3.50 7.98
N GLY A 117 16.33 -2.77 8.62
CA GLY A 117 15.33 -1.93 7.93
C GLY A 117 14.21 -2.71 7.22
N GLN A 118 14.09 -4.02 7.43
CA GLN A 118 13.04 -4.84 6.85
C GLN A 118 12.15 -5.43 7.94
N LEU A 119 10.84 -5.52 7.69
CA LEU A 119 9.92 -6.25 8.55
C LEU A 119 10.13 -7.75 8.34
N VAL A 120 10.65 -8.43 9.35
CA VAL A 120 11.04 -9.86 9.29
C VAL A 120 10.04 -10.77 9.98
N ASP A 121 9.25 -10.23 10.91
CA ASP A 121 8.27 -10.99 11.67
C ASP A 121 7.07 -10.11 12.07
N MET A 122 5.90 -10.73 12.19
CA MET A 122 4.64 -10.14 12.67
C MET A 122 3.67 -11.29 12.98
N ALA A 123 2.76 -11.11 13.93
CA ALA A 123 1.70 -12.08 14.20
C ALA A 123 0.76 -12.23 12.99
N LEU A 124 0.81 -13.38 12.33
CA LEU A 124 0.05 -13.65 11.11
C LEU A 124 -1.14 -14.60 11.31
N ASP A 125 -1.24 -15.29 12.43
CA ASP A 125 -2.18 -16.39 12.67
C ASP A 125 -3.65 -15.99 12.55
N SER A 126 -3.98 -14.73 12.90
CA SER A 126 -5.35 -14.23 12.82
C SER A 126 -5.84 -13.90 11.41
N PHE A 127 -4.94 -13.74 10.44
CA PHE A 127 -5.35 -13.33 9.08
C PHE A 127 -6.23 -14.37 8.36
N PRO A 128 -5.87 -15.66 8.33
CA PRO A 128 -6.73 -16.69 7.73
C PRO A 128 -8.11 -16.76 8.38
N ASP A 129 -8.19 -16.66 9.70
CA ASP A 129 -9.46 -16.74 10.44
C ASP A 129 -10.36 -15.55 10.13
N LEU A 130 -9.81 -14.33 10.10
CA LEU A 130 -10.56 -13.13 9.72
C LEU A 130 -11.09 -13.25 8.28
N LEU A 131 -10.26 -13.69 7.34
CA LEU A 131 -10.67 -13.89 5.96
C LEU A 131 -11.73 -14.97 5.81
N ALA A 132 -11.68 -16.05 6.60
CA ALA A 132 -12.71 -17.08 6.64
C ALA A 132 -14.05 -16.56 7.17
N LEU A 133 -14.01 -15.68 8.17
CA LEU A 133 -15.18 -14.97 8.74
C LEU A 133 -15.74 -13.88 7.79
N GLY A 134 -15.09 -13.61 6.66
CA GLY A 134 -15.47 -12.52 5.76
C GLY A 134 -15.09 -11.13 6.28
N ILE A 135 -14.24 -11.05 7.30
CA ILE A 135 -13.69 -9.78 7.80
C ILE A 135 -12.48 -9.39 6.96
N VAL A 136 -12.37 -8.12 6.60
CA VAL A 136 -11.23 -7.55 5.89
C VAL A 136 -10.13 -7.19 6.88
N PRO A 137 -8.98 -7.93 6.90
CA PRO A 137 -7.82 -7.48 7.66
C PRO A 137 -7.32 -6.16 7.09
N LEU A 138 -7.17 -5.15 7.96
CA LEU A 138 -6.71 -3.81 7.59
C LEU A 138 -5.34 -3.56 8.21
N VAL A 139 -4.31 -3.42 7.35
CA VAL A 139 -2.95 -3.09 7.74
C VAL A 139 -2.57 -1.70 7.23
N TYR A 140 -1.53 -1.10 7.78
CA TYR A 140 -1.13 0.24 7.36
C TYR A 140 0.37 0.49 7.61
N GLY A 141 0.90 1.54 6.98
CA GLY A 141 2.24 2.00 7.30
C GLY A 141 2.27 2.56 8.73
N ASP A 142 3.04 1.92 9.59
CA ASP A 142 3.11 2.14 11.03
C ASP A 142 4.57 2.10 11.48
N VAL A 143 4.81 1.94 12.76
CA VAL A 143 6.12 1.63 13.34
C VAL A 143 6.20 0.16 13.72
N ALA A 144 7.41 -0.35 13.89
CA ALA A 144 7.66 -1.65 14.51
C ALA A 144 8.97 -1.61 15.30
N LEU A 145 9.12 -2.49 16.30
CA LEU A 145 10.32 -2.56 17.10
C LEU A 145 11.43 -3.32 16.37
N HIS A 146 12.69 -2.95 16.62
CA HIS A 146 13.81 -3.75 16.15
C HIS A 146 13.86 -5.09 16.86
N ALA A 147 14.26 -6.14 16.13
CA ALA A 147 14.31 -7.50 16.66
C ALA A 147 15.32 -7.67 17.81
N ASP A 148 16.36 -6.83 17.84
CA ASP A 148 17.42 -6.80 18.85
C ASP A 148 17.06 -5.92 20.08
N GLY A 149 15.88 -5.30 20.08
CA GLY A 149 15.45 -4.41 21.17
C GLY A 149 16.11 -3.04 21.18
N SER A 150 16.92 -2.69 20.18
CA SER A 150 17.66 -1.41 20.13
C SER A 150 16.78 -0.18 19.88
N GLY A 151 15.48 -0.34 19.63
CA GLY A 151 14.56 0.74 19.31
C GLY A 151 13.48 0.30 18.36
N GLY A 152 13.08 1.17 17.44
CA GLY A 152 12.07 0.89 16.43
C GLY A 152 12.21 1.79 15.22
N GLY A 153 11.49 1.47 14.18
CA GLY A 153 11.49 2.19 12.91
C GLY A 153 10.16 2.11 12.18
N ILE A 154 10.10 2.67 10.98
CA ILE A 154 8.92 2.64 10.14
C ILE A 154 8.80 1.27 9.46
N ALA A 155 7.64 0.64 9.61
CA ALA A 155 7.20 -0.52 8.84
C ALA A 155 6.22 -0.06 7.77
N SER A 156 6.65 -0.04 6.52
CA SER A 156 5.78 0.38 5.41
C SER A 156 4.72 -0.69 5.11
N THR A 157 3.62 -0.27 4.52
CA THR A 157 2.57 -1.20 4.07
C THR A 157 3.11 -2.23 3.06
N GLU A 158 4.09 -1.85 2.26
CA GLU A 158 4.76 -2.74 1.31
C GLU A 158 5.54 -3.85 2.02
N MET A 159 6.24 -3.53 3.13
CA MET A 159 6.92 -4.53 3.96
C MET A 159 5.92 -5.50 4.57
N VAL A 160 4.79 -4.99 5.10
CA VAL A 160 3.71 -5.83 5.63
C VAL A 160 3.14 -6.74 4.55
N PHE A 161 2.86 -6.21 3.37
CA PHE A 161 2.33 -7.01 2.26
C PHE A 161 3.33 -8.06 1.77
N ARG A 162 4.63 -7.78 1.77
CA ARG A 162 5.65 -8.77 1.43
C ARG A 162 5.61 -9.95 2.40
N LEU A 163 5.55 -9.67 3.69
CA LEU A 163 5.48 -10.71 4.72
C LEU A 163 4.19 -11.54 4.59
N LEU A 164 3.05 -10.86 4.48
CA LEU A 164 1.73 -11.50 4.31
C LEU A 164 1.62 -12.32 3.04
N ALA A 165 2.16 -11.82 1.92
CA ALA A 165 2.06 -12.51 0.64
C ALA A 165 2.83 -13.82 0.61
N GLY A 166 3.94 -13.92 1.34
CA GLY A 166 4.69 -15.16 1.53
C GLY A 166 3.85 -16.25 2.22
N SER A 167 3.04 -15.88 3.20
CA SER A 167 2.17 -16.78 3.95
C SER A 167 0.83 -17.04 3.26
N LEU A 168 0.13 -15.99 2.83
CA LEU A 168 -1.27 -16.07 2.36
C LEU A 168 -1.38 -16.34 0.85
N ARG A 169 -0.33 -16.09 0.08
CA ARG A 169 -0.24 -16.31 -1.38
C ARG A 169 -1.43 -15.71 -2.16
N PRO A 170 -1.59 -14.39 -2.16
CA PRO A 170 -2.65 -13.74 -2.94
C PRO A 170 -2.45 -13.97 -4.44
N GLN A 171 -3.56 -14.00 -5.19
CA GLN A 171 -3.50 -14.05 -6.65
C GLN A 171 -3.28 -12.68 -7.26
N ARG A 172 -3.78 -11.63 -6.59
CA ARG A 172 -3.74 -10.26 -7.11
C ARG A 172 -3.28 -9.27 -6.05
N LEU A 173 -2.52 -8.27 -6.49
CA LEU A 173 -2.17 -7.09 -5.70
C LEU A 173 -2.55 -5.84 -6.49
N LEU A 174 -3.44 -5.02 -5.95
CA LEU A 174 -3.85 -3.74 -6.53
C LEU A 174 -3.21 -2.60 -5.75
N LEU A 175 -2.33 -1.84 -6.42
CA LEU A 175 -1.66 -0.67 -5.86
C LEU A 175 -2.33 0.60 -6.40
N LEU A 176 -3.24 1.18 -5.62
CA LEU A 176 -3.99 2.37 -6.00
C LEU A 176 -3.22 3.63 -5.61
N GLY A 177 -3.00 4.51 -6.57
CA GLY A 177 -2.35 5.81 -6.38
C GLY A 177 -3.09 6.93 -7.09
N ILE A 178 -2.46 8.11 -7.17
CA ILE A 178 -2.99 9.27 -7.90
C ILE A 178 -2.64 9.23 -9.38
N VAL A 179 -1.81 8.27 -9.82
CA VAL A 179 -1.36 8.12 -11.19
C VAL A 179 -2.02 6.90 -11.84
N GLU A 180 -2.24 6.95 -13.15
CA GLU A 180 -2.91 5.87 -13.89
C GLU A 180 -2.10 4.58 -13.96
N GLY A 181 -0.79 4.65 -13.74
CA GLY A 181 0.14 3.54 -13.81
C GLY A 181 1.57 4.03 -13.95
N VAL A 182 2.42 3.25 -14.56
CA VAL A 182 3.83 3.58 -14.84
C VAL A 182 3.95 4.09 -16.26
N PHE A 183 4.49 5.28 -16.44
CA PHE A 183 4.78 5.87 -17.75
C PHE A 183 6.20 5.55 -18.19
N GLU A 184 6.49 5.58 -19.49
CA GLU A 184 7.83 5.34 -20.04
C GLU A 184 8.89 6.31 -19.49
N ARG A 185 8.47 7.52 -19.18
CA ARG A 185 9.26 8.56 -18.49
C ARG A 185 8.33 9.39 -17.58
N PRO A 186 8.85 10.10 -16.59
CA PRO A 186 8.02 10.98 -15.79
C PRO A 186 7.26 11.98 -16.67
N PRO A 187 5.95 12.17 -16.45
CA PRO A 187 5.21 13.22 -17.13
C PRO A 187 5.68 14.59 -16.61
N THR A 188 6.22 15.42 -17.50
CA THR A 188 6.66 16.79 -17.20
C THR A 188 5.90 17.77 -18.06
N GLU A 189 5.28 18.80 -17.50
CA GLU A 189 4.69 19.89 -18.28
C GLU A 189 5.80 20.79 -18.83
N PRO A 190 5.67 21.32 -20.07
CA PRO A 190 4.53 21.27 -20.98
C PRO A 190 4.55 20.11 -22.01
N ASP A 191 5.43 19.14 -21.82
CA ASP A 191 5.59 18.03 -22.78
C ASP A 191 4.32 17.19 -22.95
N PRO A 192 4.10 16.58 -24.12
CA PRO A 192 3.04 15.60 -24.30
C PRO A 192 3.17 14.46 -23.27
N ARG A 193 2.03 14.03 -22.71
CA ARG A 193 1.99 12.95 -21.75
C ARG A 193 2.67 11.69 -22.32
N PRO A 194 3.68 11.13 -21.65
CA PRO A 194 4.37 9.94 -22.14
C PRO A 194 3.43 8.73 -22.18
N PRO A 195 3.72 7.73 -23.04
CA PRO A 195 2.95 6.50 -23.09
C PRO A 195 2.92 5.78 -21.73
N LEU A 196 1.76 5.20 -21.43
CA LEU A 196 1.59 4.34 -20.26
C LEU A 196 2.13 2.94 -20.59
N LEU A 197 3.04 2.44 -19.77
CA LEU A 197 3.51 1.06 -19.85
C LEU A 197 2.40 0.11 -19.40
N ARG A 198 1.98 -0.77 -20.30
CA ARG A 198 0.92 -1.74 -20.01
C ARG A 198 1.39 -2.90 -19.16
N GLU A 199 2.64 -3.33 -19.36
CA GLU A 199 3.23 -4.48 -18.67
C GLU A 199 4.68 -4.23 -18.31
N ILE A 200 5.05 -4.63 -17.09
CA ILE A 200 6.43 -4.65 -16.62
C ILE A 200 6.72 -6.05 -16.06
N THR A 201 7.81 -6.62 -16.52
CA THR A 201 8.30 -7.95 -16.15
C THR A 201 9.79 -7.88 -15.85
N PRO A 202 10.39 -8.89 -15.23
CA PRO A 202 11.84 -8.95 -15.07
C PRO A 202 12.62 -8.80 -16.38
N ARG A 203 12.02 -9.16 -17.53
CA ARG A 203 12.67 -9.11 -18.84
C ARG A 203 12.83 -7.67 -19.36
N ASN A 204 11.86 -6.79 -19.10
CA ASN A 204 11.90 -5.40 -19.61
C ASN A 204 12.26 -4.37 -18.50
N TRP A 205 12.46 -4.83 -17.24
CA TRP A 205 12.67 -3.95 -16.11
C TRP A 205 13.87 -3.01 -16.24
N GLU A 206 15.01 -3.47 -16.74
CA GLU A 206 16.19 -2.62 -16.87
C GLU A 206 15.97 -1.48 -17.85
N ALA A 207 15.27 -1.72 -18.96
CA ALA A 207 14.91 -0.67 -19.92
C ALA A 207 13.91 0.33 -19.32
N VAL A 208 12.90 -0.17 -18.58
CA VAL A 208 11.92 0.67 -17.89
C VAL A 208 12.61 1.53 -16.81
N ARG A 209 13.48 0.94 -16.02
CA ARG A 209 14.23 1.63 -14.95
C ARG A 209 15.07 2.78 -15.50
N ALA A 210 15.74 2.56 -16.64
CA ALA A 210 16.52 3.61 -17.30
C ALA A 210 15.66 4.81 -17.73
N GLY A 211 14.44 4.56 -18.23
CA GLY A 211 13.49 5.61 -18.59
C GLY A 211 12.94 6.39 -17.39
N LEU A 212 12.74 5.71 -16.26
CA LEU A 212 12.22 6.33 -15.03
C LEU A 212 13.27 7.11 -14.23
N GLY A 213 14.57 6.81 -14.42
CA GLY A 213 15.69 7.35 -13.62
C GLY A 213 16.02 8.82 -13.86
N GLY A 214 15.36 9.51 -14.79
CA GLY A 214 15.60 10.92 -15.12
C GLY A 214 14.92 11.96 -14.22
N SER A 215 14.13 11.55 -13.22
CA SER A 215 13.41 12.51 -12.36
C SER A 215 14.22 12.86 -11.12
N HIS A 216 14.83 14.03 -11.09
CA HIS A 216 15.41 14.68 -9.91
C HIS A 216 14.32 15.27 -8.97
N GLY A 217 13.18 14.60 -8.80
CA GLY A 217 12.16 15.02 -7.85
C GLY A 217 12.46 14.45 -6.46
N THR A 218 12.47 15.31 -5.45
CA THR A 218 12.59 15.02 -4.02
C THR A 218 11.42 14.15 -3.52
N ASP A 219 11.37 12.87 -3.92
CA ASP A 219 10.47 11.90 -3.30
C ASP A 219 11.24 11.09 -2.26
N VAL A 220 11.00 11.39 -1.00
CA VAL A 220 11.65 10.79 0.18
C VAL A 220 11.41 9.27 0.28
N THR A 221 10.48 8.73 -0.54
CA THR A 221 10.07 7.31 -0.55
C THR A 221 10.62 6.52 -1.74
N GLY A 222 11.61 7.06 -2.47
CA GLY A 222 12.23 6.37 -3.62
C GLY A 222 11.41 6.36 -4.92
N GLY A 223 10.28 7.05 -4.94
CA GLY A 223 9.47 7.29 -6.15
C GLY A 223 8.91 6.05 -6.84
N MET A 224 8.58 6.21 -8.12
CA MET A 224 7.99 5.12 -8.93
C MET A 224 8.99 3.98 -9.18
N VAL A 225 10.28 4.28 -9.29
CA VAL A 225 11.34 3.27 -9.49
C VAL A 225 11.36 2.26 -8.36
N ALA A 226 11.42 2.74 -7.10
CA ALA A 226 11.42 1.85 -5.93
C ALA A 226 10.12 1.05 -5.83
N LYS A 227 8.96 1.68 -6.05
CA LYS A 227 7.67 1.00 -6.04
C LYS A 227 7.61 -0.14 -7.06
N VAL A 228 8.07 0.08 -8.29
CA VAL A 228 8.11 -0.96 -9.34
C VAL A 228 9.10 -2.05 -8.96
N ALA A 229 10.32 -1.70 -8.49
CA ALA A 229 11.34 -2.67 -8.09
C ALA A 229 10.83 -3.57 -6.95
N ASP A 230 10.25 -3.01 -5.89
CA ASP A 230 9.70 -3.76 -4.76
C ASP A 230 8.53 -4.66 -5.19
N THR A 231 7.68 -4.16 -6.09
CA THR A 231 6.56 -4.93 -6.63
C THR A 231 7.03 -6.09 -7.51
N LEU A 232 8.04 -5.87 -8.35
CA LEU A 232 8.65 -6.93 -9.15
C LEU A 232 9.31 -8.00 -8.28
N ALA A 233 10.05 -7.59 -7.25
CA ALA A 233 10.63 -8.52 -6.30
C ALA A 233 9.55 -9.38 -5.61
N LEU A 234 8.40 -8.77 -5.29
CA LEU A 234 7.27 -9.48 -4.69
C LEU A 234 6.63 -10.48 -5.64
N VAL A 235 6.34 -10.11 -6.89
CA VAL A 235 5.74 -11.05 -7.87
C VAL A 235 6.69 -12.18 -8.25
N GLN A 236 8.01 -11.97 -8.19
CA GLN A 236 9.01 -13.03 -8.36
C GLN A 236 9.04 -13.99 -7.15
N ALA A 237 8.88 -13.46 -5.93
CA ALA A 237 8.90 -14.25 -4.70
C ALA A 237 7.60 -15.06 -4.48
N VAL A 238 6.48 -14.63 -5.05
CA VAL A 238 5.16 -15.26 -4.86
C VAL A 238 4.65 -15.81 -6.20
N PRO A 239 4.80 -17.11 -6.47
CA PRO A 239 4.40 -17.70 -7.75
C PRO A 239 2.93 -17.45 -8.07
N GLY A 240 2.65 -16.98 -9.29
CA GLY A 240 1.30 -16.70 -9.77
C GLY A 240 0.71 -15.35 -9.33
N LEU A 241 1.38 -14.60 -8.47
CA LEU A 241 0.93 -13.26 -8.09
C LEU A 241 1.01 -12.32 -9.30
N ARG A 242 -0.07 -11.59 -9.53
CA ARG A 242 -0.15 -10.51 -10.52
C ARG A 242 -0.40 -9.20 -9.79
N ALA A 243 0.49 -8.25 -9.93
CA ALA A 243 0.34 -6.93 -9.33
C ALA A 243 -0.07 -5.90 -10.38
N ARG A 244 -0.84 -4.89 -9.97
CA ARG A 244 -1.29 -3.82 -10.85
C ARG A 244 -1.17 -2.46 -10.18
N ILE A 245 -0.50 -1.52 -10.85
CA ILE A 245 -0.44 -0.12 -10.43
C ILE A 245 -1.50 0.63 -11.24
N VAL A 246 -2.44 1.28 -10.54
CA VAL A 246 -3.59 1.97 -11.17
C VAL A 246 -3.94 3.25 -10.46
N SER A 247 -4.72 4.11 -11.14
CA SER A 247 -5.34 5.25 -10.48
C SER A 247 -6.45 4.81 -9.53
N GLY A 248 -6.42 5.33 -8.31
CA GLY A 248 -7.55 5.27 -7.39
C GLY A 248 -8.46 6.51 -7.50
N GLU A 249 -8.15 7.47 -8.39
CA GLU A 249 -8.98 8.67 -8.61
C GLU A 249 -10.18 8.40 -9.51
N GLU A 250 -10.12 7.36 -10.34
CA GLU A 250 -11.17 7.02 -11.31
C GLU A 250 -12.34 6.31 -10.60
N PRO A 251 -13.56 6.90 -10.61
CA PRO A 251 -14.72 6.28 -9.97
C PRO A 251 -15.13 4.97 -10.63
N GLY A 252 -15.36 3.94 -9.81
CA GLY A 252 -15.80 2.61 -10.26
C GLY A 252 -14.67 1.69 -10.73
N LEU A 253 -13.45 2.21 -10.94
CA LEU A 253 -12.34 1.38 -11.44
C LEU A 253 -11.95 0.28 -10.46
N LEU A 254 -11.90 0.56 -9.16
CA LEU A 254 -11.57 -0.45 -8.16
C LEU A 254 -12.59 -1.60 -8.14
N GLU A 255 -13.88 -1.27 -8.17
CA GLU A 255 -14.95 -2.28 -8.25
C GLU A 255 -14.81 -3.15 -9.49
N GLN A 256 -14.61 -2.54 -10.66
CA GLN A 256 -14.42 -3.27 -11.92
C GLN A 256 -13.20 -4.18 -11.88
N LEU A 257 -12.07 -3.73 -11.33
CA LEU A 257 -10.85 -4.54 -11.17
C LEU A 257 -11.04 -5.70 -10.21
N LEU A 258 -11.84 -5.52 -9.17
CA LEU A 258 -12.15 -6.59 -8.22
C LEU A 258 -13.01 -7.68 -8.86
N LEU A 259 -14.01 -7.31 -9.67
CA LEU A 259 -14.95 -8.23 -10.31
C LEU A 259 -14.43 -8.80 -11.63
N ASN A 260 -13.57 -8.08 -12.35
CA ASN A 260 -13.00 -8.52 -13.63
C ASN A 260 -11.46 -8.51 -13.60
N PRO A 261 -10.82 -9.62 -13.24
CA PRO A 261 -9.36 -9.74 -13.24
C PRO A 261 -8.68 -9.50 -14.59
N ALA A 262 -9.43 -9.69 -15.70
CA ALA A 262 -8.92 -9.49 -17.05
C ALA A 262 -9.00 -8.04 -17.53
N LEU A 263 -9.62 -7.14 -16.78
CA LEU A 263 -9.74 -5.73 -17.14
C LEU A 263 -8.35 -5.11 -17.38
N VAL A 264 -8.20 -4.47 -18.53
CA VAL A 264 -6.95 -3.80 -18.92
C VAL A 264 -6.98 -2.37 -18.41
N ALA A 265 -6.35 -2.11 -17.28
CA ALA A 265 -6.18 -0.78 -16.71
C ALA A 265 -4.81 -0.67 -16.03
N GLY A 266 -4.22 0.52 -16.06
CA GLY A 266 -2.92 0.79 -15.45
C GLY A 266 -1.78 -0.04 -16.01
N THR A 267 -0.82 -0.37 -15.15
CA THR A 267 0.37 -1.17 -15.46
C THR A 267 0.31 -2.49 -14.71
N LEU A 268 0.38 -3.61 -15.43
CA LEU A 268 0.45 -4.96 -14.88
C LEU A 268 1.91 -5.36 -14.65
N LEU A 269 2.20 -5.94 -13.48
CA LEU A 269 3.51 -6.50 -13.12
C LEU A 269 3.36 -7.99 -12.82
N TYR A 270 4.20 -8.82 -13.42
CA TYR A 270 4.23 -10.27 -13.19
C TYR A 270 5.61 -10.86 -13.53
N ALA A 271 5.87 -12.07 -13.06
CA ALA A 271 7.12 -12.80 -13.31
C ALA A 271 6.97 -13.86 -14.39
#